data_6030f1dce593a90b5538a128960207b1
#
_entry.id   6030f1dce593a90b5538a128960207b1
#
_cell.length_a   1.000
_cell.length_b   1.000
_cell.length_c   1.000
_cell.angle_alpha   90.00
_cell.angle_beta   90.00
_cell.angle_gamma   90.00
#
_symmetry.space_group_name_H-M   'P 1'
#
loop_
_entity.id
_entity.type
_entity.pdbx_description
1 polymer ?
#
loop_
_entity_poly.entity_id
_entity_poly.type
_entity_poly.pdbx_seq_one_letter_code
_entity_poly.pdbx_strand_id
1 'polypeptide(L)'
;GSEQRPEADVNIEFQSNSKMVDQSMKLAFALKAAADAYTAHYPATVGPHMTNTDSTPFMDLVPAISLRENERGMQTGAGWNPHWHQPTDLFSTFSDKDFLLGLNAAQVTLSGVARLAGVKTAK
;
A
#
# COMPACT_ATOMS: atom_id res chain seq x y z
N GLY A 1 -15.53 9.33 -12.34
CA GLY A 1 -14.47 8.63 -11.69
C GLY A 1 -14.66 8.60 -10.19
N SER A 2 -14.00 7.69 -9.54
CA SER A 2 -13.94 7.70 -8.10
C SER A 2 -13.00 8.82 -7.65
N GLU A 3 -13.52 9.82 -7.00
CA GLU A 3 -12.66 10.83 -6.40
C GLU A 3 -12.04 10.30 -5.13
N GLN A 4 -10.75 10.58 -4.94
CA GLN A 4 -10.07 10.25 -3.69
C GLN A 4 -10.70 10.99 -2.54
N ARG A 5 -10.93 10.28 -1.45
CA ARG A 5 -11.44 10.85 -0.21
C ARG A 5 -10.37 11.75 0.44
N PRO A 6 -10.75 12.77 1.20
CA PRO A 6 -9.80 13.61 1.91
C PRO A 6 -8.85 12.84 2.84
N GLU A 7 -9.32 11.72 3.37
CA GLU A 7 -8.58 10.82 4.27
C GLU A 7 -7.85 9.69 3.53
N ALA A 8 -7.73 9.75 2.21
CA ALA A 8 -7.03 8.74 1.44
C ALA A 8 -5.57 8.60 1.89
N ASP A 9 -5.08 7.40 1.98
CA ASP A 9 -3.72 7.06 2.37
C ASP A 9 -3.19 5.83 1.62
N VAL A 10 -1.91 5.58 1.74
CA VAL A 10 -1.30 4.33 1.28
C VAL A 10 -1.24 3.37 2.45
N ASN A 11 -2.09 2.37 2.44
CA ASN A 11 -2.08 1.32 3.45
C ASN A 11 -0.97 0.31 3.15
N ILE A 12 -0.07 0.13 4.11
CA ILE A 12 0.99 -0.89 4.08
C ILE A 12 0.54 -2.00 5.03
N GLU A 13 0.11 -3.09 4.46
CA GLU A 13 -0.54 -4.17 5.20
C GLU A 13 0.34 -5.41 5.32
N PHE A 14 0.31 -6.04 6.50
CA PHE A 14 0.94 -7.34 6.76
C PHE A 14 -0.11 -8.34 7.26
N GLN A 15 0.14 -9.63 7.06
CA GLN A 15 -0.78 -10.68 7.49
C GLN A 15 -0.49 -11.11 8.92
N SER A 16 -1.43 -10.85 9.84
CA SER A 16 -1.29 -11.11 11.28
C SER A 16 -1.22 -12.59 11.65
N ASN A 17 -1.70 -13.47 10.77
CA ASN A 17 -1.65 -14.93 10.95
C ASN A 17 -0.42 -15.58 10.28
N SER A 18 0.50 -14.78 9.73
CA SER A 18 1.75 -15.26 9.13
C SER A 18 2.72 -15.79 10.18
N LYS A 19 3.48 -16.83 9.85
CA LYS A 19 4.64 -17.27 10.63
C LYS A 19 5.75 -16.23 10.66
N MET A 20 5.76 -15.33 9.70
CA MET A 20 6.74 -14.24 9.55
C MET A 20 6.14 -12.88 9.95
N VAL A 21 5.10 -12.85 10.81
CA VAL A 21 4.37 -11.64 11.16
C VAL A 21 5.27 -10.51 11.68
N ASP A 22 6.19 -10.82 12.59
CA ASP A 22 7.09 -9.82 13.18
C ASP A 22 8.03 -9.20 12.15
N GLN A 23 8.56 -10.02 11.23
CA GLN A 23 9.44 -9.56 10.16
C GLN A 23 8.66 -8.78 9.10
N SER A 24 7.45 -9.23 8.77
CA SER A 24 6.55 -8.53 7.84
C SER A 24 6.12 -7.17 8.41
N MET A 25 5.83 -7.09 9.70
CA MET A 25 5.52 -5.84 10.38
C MET A 25 6.73 -4.88 10.36
N LYS A 26 7.94 -5.39 10.63
CA LYS A 26 9.17 -4.57 10.51
C LYS A 26 9.40 -4.06 9.09
N LEU A 27 9.14 -4.89 8.08
CA LEU A 27 9.20 -4.49 6.67
C LEU A 27 8.18 -3.39 6.36
N ALA A 28 6.94 -3.53 6.84
CA ALA A 28 5.90 -2.52 6.65
C ALA A 28 6.28 -1.17 7.27
N PHE A 29 6.82 -1.16 8.48
CA PHE A 29 7.30 0.07 9.12
C PHE A 29 8.54 0.66 8.44
N ALA A 30 9.41 -0.16 7.85
CA ALA A 30 10.53 0.34 7.05
C ALA A 30 10.04 1.07 5.79
N LEU A 31 9.00 0.55 5.12
CA LEU A 31 8.37 1.23 3.99
C LEU A 31 7.63 2.50 4.43
N LYS A 32 6.93 2.46 5.58
CA LYS A 32 6.32 3.67 6.13
C LYS A 32 7.36 4.76 6.39
N ALA A 33 8.48 4.42 6.99
CA ALA A 33 9.55 5.39 7.22
C ALA A 33 10.14 5.95 5.90
N ALA A 34 10.15 5.16 4.82
CA ALA A 34 10.52 5.63 3.51
C ALA A 34 9.43 6.58 2.93
N ALA A 35 8.16 6.25 3.11
CA ALA A 35 7.05 7.11 2.72
C ALA A 35 7.14 8.47 3.42
N ASP A 36 7.29 8.48 4.74
CA ASP A 36 7.39 9.72 5.54
C ASP A 36 8.56 10.62 5.09
N ALA A 37 9.62 10.03 4.54
CA ALA A 37 10.80 10.75 4.11
C ALA A 37 10.75 11.25 2.65
N TYR A 38 10.03 10.56 1.77
CA TYR A 38 10.16 10.76 0.32
C TYR A 38 8.84 10.96 -0.43
N THR A 39 7.69 10.88 0.24
CA THR A 39 6.39 11.16 -0.37
C THR A 39 5.74 12.38 0.24
N ALA A 40 4.95 13.13 -0.53
CA ALA A 40 4.44 14.42 -0.13
C ALA A 40 2.91 14.55 -0.16
N HIS A 41 2.20 13.65 -0.84
CA HIS A 41 0.79 13.86 -1.15
C HIS A 41 -0.17 13.09 -0.25
N TYR A 42 0.16 11.84 0.04
CA TYR A 42 -0.69 10.98 0.86
C TYR A 42 0.12 10.34 1.98
N PRO A 43 -0.40 10.31 3.20
CA PRO A 43 0.27 9.62 4.30
C PRO A 43 0.32 8.12 4.04
N ALA A 44 1.23 7.44 4.72
CA ALA A 44 1.24 5.99 4.76
C ALA A 44 0.86 5.50 6.16
N THR A 45 0.02 4.48 6.20
CA THR A 45 -0.38 3.78 7.43
C THR A 45 0.10 2.35 7.41
N VAL A 46 0.23 1.74 8.57
CA VAL A 46 0.60 0.32 8.71
C VAL A 46 -0.49 -0.37 9.50
N GLY A 47 -0.96 -1.49 8.99
CA GLY A 47 -1.98 -2.28 9.66
C GLY A 47 -1.98 -3.75 9.26
N PRO A 48 -2.60 -4.60 10.07
CA PRO A 48 -2.82 -5.98 9.69
C PRO A 48 -3.97 -6.08 8.69
N HIS A 49 -3.88 -7.06 7.80
CA HIS A 49 -4.99 -7.41 6.93
C HIS A 49 -5.27 -8.91 6.95
N MET A 50 -6.39 -9.28 6.38
CA MET A 50 -6.73 -10.68 6.18
C MET A 50 -5.96 -11.27 4.98
N THR A 51 -5.87 -12.59 4.94
CA THR A 51 -5.39 -13.35 3.79
C THR A 51 -6.20 -13.05 2.52
N ASN A 52 -5.74 -13.48 1.38
CA ASN A 52 -6.32 -13.27 0.06
C ASN A 52 -5.77 -12.03 -0.68
N THR A 53 -4.45 -11.93 -0.67
CA THR A 53 -3.69 -11.00 -1.51
C THR A 53 -2.52 -11.75 -2.16
N ASP A 54 -1.81 -11.11 -3.08
CA ASP A 54 -0.64 -11.69 -3.75
C ASP A 54 0.51 -11.98 -2.77
N SER A 55 0.52 -11.35 -1.60
CA SER A 55 1.48 -11.65 -0.52
C SER A 55 1.18 -12.96 0.22
N THR A 56 -0.06 -13.45 0.16
CA THR A 56 -0.50 -14.64 0.92
C THR A 56 0.31 -15.90 0.63
N PRO A 57 0.66 -16.24 -0.62
CA PRO A 57 1.48 -17.43 -0.91
C PRO A 57 2.88 -17.39 -0.30
N PHE A 58 3.39 -16.19 0.00
CA PHE A 58 4.75 -15.97 0.49
C PHE A 58 4.82 -15.74 2.00
N MET A 59 3.71 -15.45 2.64
CA MET A 59 3.65 -14.90 4.00
C MET A 59 4.34 -15.76 5.07
N ASP A 60 4.37 -17.08 4.88
CA ASP A 60 4.98 -18.03 5.81
C ASP A 60 6.43 -18.39 5.47
N LEU A 61 6.93 -17.93 4.32
CA LEU A 61 8.24 -18.25 3.79
C LEU A 61 9.21 -17.07 3.91
N VAL A 62 8.72 -15.88 3.65
CA VAL A 62 9.50 -14.63 3.69
C VAL A 62 8.64 -13.50 4.27
N PRO A 63 9.25 -12.42 4.78
CA PRO A 63 8.50 -11.21 5.11
C PRO A 63 7.75 -10.70 3.88
N ALA A 64 6.43 -10.57 4.00
CA ALA A 64 5.56 -10.20 2.89
C ALA A 64 4.54 -9.14 3.33
N ILE A 65 4.34 -8.16 2.48
CA ILE A 65 3.41 -7.03 2.69
C ILE A 65 2.64 -6.74 1.41
N SER A 66 1.56 -5.99 1.54
CA SER A 66 0.80 -5.45 0.42
C SER A 66 0.60 -3.95 0.59
N LEU A 67 0.65 -3.19 -0.51
CA LEU A 67 0.24 -1.79 -0.52
C LEU A 67 -1.16 -1.69 -1.12
N ARG A 68 -2.01 -0.90 -0.48
CA ARG A 68 -3.40 -0.73 -0.88
C ARG A 68 -3.84 0.72 -0.72
N GLU A 69 -4.91 1.08 -1.43
CA GLU A 69 -5.52 2.41 -1.34
C GLU A 69 -6.42 2.58 -0.10
N ASN A 70 -6.81 1.48 0.56
CA ASN A 70 -7.66 1.48 1.73
C ASN A 70 -7.52 0.19 2.54
N GLU A 71 -7.81 0.25 3.82
CA GLU A 71 -7.81 -0.92 4.69
C GLU A 71 -8.81 -1.98 4.21
N ARG A 72 -8.40 -3.24 4.27
CA ARG A 72 -9.24 -4.34 3.81
C ARG A 72 -10.55 -4.48 4.56
N GLY A 73 -10.58 -4.15 5.84
CA GLY A 73 -11.81 -4.11 6.63
C GLY A 73 -12.81 -3.05 6.17
N MET A 74 -12.37 -2.08 5.40
CA MET A 74 -13.18 -0.98 4.85
C MET A 74 -13.64 -1.23 3.42
N GLN A 75 -13.62 -2.48 2.96
CA GLN A 75 -13.96 -2.85 1.57
C GLN A 75 -15.46 -2.79 1.25
N THR A 76 -16.27 -2.33 2.14
CA THR A 76 -17.71 -2.15 1.94
C THR A 76 -18.11 -0.71 2.27
N GLY A 77 -19.16 -0.23 1.63
CA GLY A 77 -19.64 1.13 1.85
C GLY A 77 -18.78 2.20 1.17
N ALA A 78 -18.72 3.38 1.75
CA ALA A 78 -18.10 4.56 1.14
C ALA A 78 -16.58 4.47 0.93
N GLY A 79 -15.91 3.51 1.58
CA GLY A 79 -14.46 3.31 1.44
C GLY A 79 -14.05 2.40 0.30
N TRP A 80 -14.99 1.74 -0.34
CA TRP A 80 -14.71 0.74 -1.36
C TRP A 80 -14.60 1.35 -2.76
N ASN A 81 -13.63 0.90 -3.55
CA ASN A 81 -13.57 1.24 -4.97
C ASN A 81 -14.64 0.44 -5.73
N PRO A 82 -15.70 1.09 -6.24
CA PRO A 82 -16.80 0.38 -6.91
C PRO A 82 -16.40 -0.22 -8.26
N HIS A 83 -15.22 0.13 -8.77
CA HIS A 83 -14.73 -0.35 -10.06
C HIS A 83 -13.83 -1.59 -9.93
N TRP A 84 -13.44 -1.96 -8.71
CA TRP A 84 -12.56 -3.11 -8.47
C TRP A 84 -13.14 -4.40 -9.03
N HIS A 85 -12.40 -5.07 -9.92
CA HIS A 85 -12.83 -6.27 -10.63
C HIS A 85 -14.12 -6.10 -11.45
N GLN A 86 -14.40 -4.88 -11.91
CA GLN A 86 -15.57 -4.58 -12.73
C GLN A 86 -15.14 -4.18 -14.15
N PRO A 87 -16.03 -4.32 -15.16
CA PRO A 87 -15.76 -3.82 -16.52
C PRO A 87 -15.51 -2.31 -16.57
N THR A 88 -15.86 -1.59 -15.52
CA THR A 88 -15.63 -0.15 -15.37
C THR A 88 -14.26 0.20 -14.79
N ASP A 89 -13.41 -0.79 -14.49
CA ASP A 89 -12.02 -0.58 -14.10
C ASP A 89 -11.17 -0.22 -15.34
N LEU A 90 -11.35 1.00 -15.81
CA LEU A 90 -10.73 1.54 -17.02
C LEU A 90 -9.98 2.82 -16.69
N PHE A 91 -8.93 3.11 -17.45
CA PHE A 91 -8.17 4.36 -17.31
C PHE A 91 -9.07 5.60 -17.28
N SER A 92 -10.08 5.64 -18.16
CA SER A 92 -11.03 6.78 -18.26
C SER A 92 -11.96 6.93 -17.06
N THR A 93 -12.02 5.96 -16.17
CA THR A 93 -12.85 6.01 -14.95
C THR A 93 -12.21 6.84 -13.85
N PHE A 94 -10.89 6.86 -13.81
CA PHE A 94 -10.12 7.46 -12.73
C PHE A 94 -9.68 8.88 -13.05
N SER A 95 -9.58 9.70 -12.01
CA SER A 95 -9.14 11.09 -12.08
C SER A 95 -7.63 11.21 -11.86
N ASP A 96 -7.09 12.41 -12.10
CA ASP A 96 -5.70 12.72 -11.79
C ASP A 96 -5.37 12.54 -10.30
N LYS A 97 -6.35 12.73 -9.42
CA LYS A 97 -6.18 12.48 -7.97
C LYS A 97 -6.00 11.00 -7.67
N ASP A 98 -6.74 10.14 -8.36
CA ASP A 98 -6.60 8.69 -8.23
C ASP A 98 -5.20 8.25 -8.69
N PHE A 99 -4.74 8.78 -9.83
CA PHE A 99 -3.39 8.52 -10.34
C PHE A 99 -2.29 9.09 -9.43
N LEU A 100 -2.54 10.22 -8.77
CA LEU A 100 -1.60 10.78 -7.82
C LEU A 100 -1.41 9.87 -6.59
N LEU A 101 -2.48 9.22 -6.11
CA LEU A 101 -2.36 8.21 -5.06
C LEU A 101 -1.53 7.00 -5.55
N GLY A 102 -1.77 6.54 -6.77
CA GLY A 102 -0.99 5.48 -7.40
C GLY A 102 0.50 5.84 -7.53
N LEU A 103 0.79 7.07 -7.96
CA LEU A 103 2.17 7.60 -8.01
C LEU A 103 2.80 7.60 -6.62
N ASN A 104 2.07 8.06 -5.61
CA ASN A 104 2.55 8.08 -4.23
C ASN A 104 2.89 6.66 -3.72
N ALA A 105 2.05 5.68 -4.01
CA ALA A 105 2.31 4.27 -3.68
C ALA A 105 3.56 3.72 -4.40
N ALA A 106 3.76 4.10 -5.66
CA ALA A 106 4.96 3.75 -6.41
C ALA A 106 6.22 4.39 -5.80
N GLN A 107 6.15 5.64 -5.35
CA GLN A 107 7.24 6.34 -4.66
C GLN A 107 7.57 5.68 -3.32
N VAL A 108 6.57 5.27 -2.53
CA VAL A 108 6.75 4.49 -1.29
C VAL A 108 7.51 3.20 -1.59
N THR A 109 7.05 2.47 -2.59
CA THR A 109 7.68 1.19 -2.99
C THR A 109 9.13 1.40 -3.43
N LEU A 110 9.36 2.32 -4.35
CA LEU A 110 10.70 2.59 -4.90
C LEU A 110 11.68 3.03 -3.80
N SER A 111 11.27 3.97 -2.97
CA SER A 111 12.13 4.49 -1.89
C SER A 111 12.40 3.42 -0.83
N GLY A 112 11.40 2.61 -0.48
CA GLY A 112 11.55 1.49 0.44
C GLY A 112 12.53 0.44 -0.09
N VAL A 113 12.37 0.02 -1.33
CA VAL A 113 13.26 -0.95 -1.99
C VAL A 113 14.69 -0.39 -2.10
N ALA A 114 14.85 0.86 -2.50
CA ALA A 114 16.17 1.49 -2.61
C ALA A 114 16.90 1.50 -1.26
N ARG A 115 16.21 1.87 -0.18
CA ARG A 115 16.79 1.86 1.18
C ARG A 115 17.17 0.46 1.63
N LEU A 116 16.30 -0.53 1.43
CA LEU A 116 16.57 -1.93 1.79
C LEU A 116 17.72 -2.53 0.97
N ALA A 117 17.87 -2.11 -0.28
CA ALA A 117 18.99 -2.49 -1.14
C ALA A 117 20.32 -1.75 -0.80
N GLY A 118 20.31 -0.85 0.18
CA GLY A 118 21.50 -0.12 0.63
C GLY A 118 21.91 1.05 -0.29
N VAL A 119 21.00 1.54 -1.11
CA VAL A 119 21.26 2.75 -1.92
C VAL A 119 21.46 3.95 -0.99
N LYS A 120 22.59 4.61 -1.12
CA LYS A 120 22.86 5.86 -0.41
C LYS A 120 22.35 7.01 -1.28
N THR A 121 21.38 7.76 -0.78
CA THR A 121 21.00 9.02 -1.40
C THR A 121 22.08 10.04 -1.12
N ALA A 122 22.52 10.77 -2.16
CA ALA A 122 23.34 11.97 -1.95
C ALA A 122 22.54 12.96 -1.07
N LYS A 123 23.20 13.47 -0.04
CA LYS A 123 22.63 14.55 0.78
C LYS A 123 22.63 15.85 -0.01
#